data_5b4179d1fdc0f7f4cc9157afcf3f5f7d
#
_entry.id   5b4179d1fdc0f7f4cc9157afcf3f5f7d
#
_cell.length_a   1.000
_cell.length_b   1.000
_cell.length_c   1.000
_cell.angle_alpha   90.00
_cell.angle_beta   90.00
_cell.angle_gamma   90.00
#
_symmetry.space_group_name_H-M   'P 1'
#
loop_
_entity.id
_entity.type
_entity.pdbx_description
1 polymer ?
#
loop_
_entity_poly.entity_id
_entity_poly.type
_entity_poly.pdbx_seq_one_letter_code
_entity_poly.pdbx_strand_id
1 'polypeptide(L)'
;MRIVFCGVGALGSTAALLCRSLGAELRLVDFDRVESKNLSAQAFVKQSLGRNKAEALKLQLWNGWSVKAEALGVRVVDGNVAEVCAGAGVVVVCFDNRHGRELLSAHARAAGLPLLHAALAGDGRFGLVRWDERFVADAEDAPGQATCEGGEHLPFIGLLGAVLARTLQDFVTSGTRRDAVVSLSSLSTFAA
;
A
#
# COMPACT_ATOMS: atom_id res chain seq x y z
N MET A 1 14.94 -9.96 -2.50
CA MET A 1 13.49 -10.24 -2.61
C MET A 1 12.80 -9.01 -3.18
N ARG A 2 11.78 -9.20 -4.01
CA ARG A 2 10.98 -8.08 -4.58
C ARG A 2 9.67 -7.93 -3.82
N ILE A 3 9.34 -6.69 -3.43
CA ILE A 3 8.05 -6.29 -2.88
C ILE A 3 7.29 -5.53 -3.96
N VAL A 4 6.10 -6.00 -4.31
CA VAL A 4 5.23 -5.36 -5.31
C VAL A 4 4.11 -4.65 -4.58
N PHE A 5 4.09 -3.32 -4.63
CA PHE A 5 3.01 -2.49 -4.08
C PHE A 5 1.97 -2.22 -5.17
N CYS A 6 0.79 -2.80 -5.04
CA CYS A 6 -0.38 -2.57 -5.88
C CYS A 6 -1.29 -1.52 -5.21
N GLY A 7 -1.29 -0.32 -5.76
CA GLY A 7 -1.84 0.88 -5.17
C GLY A 7 -0.81 1.63 -4.32
N VAL A 8 -0.38 2.80 -4.82
CA VAL A 8 0.52 3.71 -4.09
C VAL A 8 -0.18 5.03 -3.72
N GLY A 9 -1.44 4.91 -3.30
CA GLY A 9 -2.20 5.99 -2.66
C GLY A 9 -1.69 6.28 -1.23
N ALA A 10 -2.58 6.59 -0.30
CA ALA A 10 -2.22 7.00 1.06
C ALA A 10 -1.38 5.94 1.81
N LEU A 11 -1.90 4.72 1.94
CA LEU A 11 -1.21 3.66 2.66
C LEU A 11 0.01 3.15 1.89
N GLY A 12 -0.17 2.86 0.59
CA GLY A 12 0.90 2.27 -0.23
C GLY A 12 2.10 3.19 -0.40
N SER A 13 1.90 4.50 -0.62
CA SER A 13 3.01 5.45 -0.74
C SER A 13 3.77 5.61 0.58
N THR A 14 3.04 5.71 1.69
CA THR A 14 3.64 5.82 3.04
C THR A 14 4.45 4.57 3.38
N ALA A 15 3.88 3.38 3.20
CA ALA A 15 4.57 2.12 3.48
C ALA A 15 5.79 1.90 2.58
N ALA A 16 5.68 2.19 1.28
CA ALA A 16 6.80 2.04 0.34
C ALA A 16 7.99 2.94 0.72
N LEU A 17 7.73 4.20 1.15
CA LEU A 17 8.78 5.08 1.66
C LEU A 17 9.44 4.51 2.93
N LEU A 18 8.67 3.90 3.83
CA LEU A 18 9.21 3.29 5.04
C LEU A 18 9.98 1.99 4.75
N CYS A 19 9.62 1.27 3.69
CA CYS A 19 10.32 0.05 3.26
C CYS A 19 11.64 0.30 2.52
N ARG A 20 12.03 1.55 2.27
CA ARG A 20 13.24 1.91 1.52
C ARG A 20 14.54 1.36 2.09
N SER A 21 14.58 1.03 3.37
CA SER A 21 15.76 0.50 4.08
C SER A 21 15.78 -1.03 4.23
N LEU A 22 14.80 -1.74 3.67
CA LEU A 22 14.70 -3.20 3.84
C LEU A 22 15.67 -3.99 2.95
N GLY A 23 16.42 -3.35 2.05
CA GLY A 23 17.27 -4.04 1.08
C GLY A 23 16.50 -4.85 0.04
N ALA A 24 15.19 -4.64 -0.07
CA ALA A 24 14.33 -5.28 -1.05
C ALA A 24 14.21 -4.44 -2.32
N GLU A 25 14.01 -5.10 -3.45
CA GLU A 25 13.61 -4.44 -4.69
C GLU A 25 12.15 -4.00 -4.58
N LEU A 26 11.85 -2.74 -4.88
CA LEU A 26 10.50 -2.20 -4.86
C LEU A 26 9.95 -2.10 -6.28
N ARG A 27 8.76 -2.68 -6.51
CA ARG A 27 7.93 -2.41 -7.69
C ARG A 27 6.67 -1.69 -7.24
N LEU A 28 6.38 -0.56 -7.87
CA LEU A 28 5.28 0.33 -7.56
C LEU A 28 4.29 0.30 -8.71
N VAL A 29 3.02 0.00 -8.43
CA VAL A 29 1.98 -0.18 -9.45
C VAL A 29 0.80 0.72 -9.12
N ASP A 30 0.51 1.67 -9.99
CA ASP A 30 -0.65 2.55 -9.85
C ASP A 30 -0.93 3.22 -11.21
N PHE A 31 -2.19 3.29 -11.63
CA PHE A 31 -2.55 3.93 -12.89
C PHE A 31 -2.91 5.41 -12.75
N ASP A 32 -3.20 5.87 -11.52
CA ASP A 32 -3.62 7.23 -11.25
C ASP A 32 -2.49 8.25 -11.40
N ARG A 33 -2.90 9.51 -11.48
CA ARG A 33 -2.01 10.67 -11.42
C ARG A 33 -2.11 11.37 -10.08
N VAL A 34 -1.03 12.04 -9.68
CA VAL A 34 -1.01 12.87 -8.48
C VAL A 34 -1.85 14.13 -8.72
N GLU A 35 -2.86 14.32 -7.90
CA GLU A 35 -3.74 15.49 -7.87
C GLU A 35 -3.48 16.35 -6.63
N SER A 36 -3.93 17.60 -6.63
CA SER A 36 -3.74 18.52 -5.50
C SER A 36 -4.34 17.99 -4.19
N LYS A 37 -5.50 17.31 -4.27
CA LYS A 37 -6.16 16.69 -3.11
C LYS A 37 -5.31 15.56 -2.49
N ASN A 38 -4.41 14.94 -3.24
CA ASN A 38 -3.56 13.86 -2.75
C ASN A 38 -2.43 14.38 -1.85
N LEU A 39 -2.01 15.64 -2.00
CA LEU A 39 -0.88 16.20 -1.27
C LEU A 39 -1.11 16.29 0.24
N SER A 40 -2.36 16.32 0.67
CA SER A 40 -2.74 16.40 2.09
C SER A 40 -2.73 15.06 2.83
N ALA A 41 -2.84 13.94 2.10
CA ALA A 41 -3.03 12.62 2.70
C ALA A 41 -2.13 11.51 2.15
N GLN A 42 -1.42 11.77 1.06
CA GLN A 42 -0.52 10.81 0.41
C GLN A 42 0.90 11.34 0.42
N ALA A 43 1.88 10.45 0.36
CA ALA A 43 3.28 10.80 0.50
C ALA A 43 3.88 11.41 -0.78
N PHE A 44 3.17 12.34 -1.40
CA PHE A 44 3.62 13.05 -2.60
C PHE A 44 3.98 14.50 -2.30
N VAL A 45 4.88 15.04 -3.12
CA VAL A 45 5.31 16.44 -3.06
C VAL A 45 4.67 17.25 -4.19
N LYS A 46 4.57 18.57 -4.01
CA LYS A 46 3.93 19.48 -4.98
C LYS A 46 4.51 19.34 -6.41
N GLN A 47 5.80 19.06 -6.52
CA GLN A 47 6.50 18.86 -7.81
C GLN A 47 6.03 17.60 -8.57
N SER A 48 5.28 16.71 -7.90
CA SER A 48 4.73 15.49 -8.49
C SER A 48 3.37 15.68 -9.16
N LEU A 49 2.74 16.84 -9.03
CA LEU A 49 1.41 17.12 -9.60
C LEU A 49 1.36 16.76 -11.09
N GLY A 50 0.30 16.03 -11.49
CA GLY A 50 0.05 15.57 -12.85
C GLY A 50 0.87 14.35 -13.29
N ARG A 51 1.89 13.94 -12.54
CA ARG A 51 2.68 12.74 -12.82
C ARG A 51 1.91 11.48 -12.40
N ASN A 52 2.14 10.36 -13.09
CA ASN A 52 1.63 9.07 -12.60
C ASN A 52 2.16 8.80 -11.18
N LYS A 53 1.31 8.25 -10.28
CA LYS A 53 1.66 8.04 -8.86
C LYS A 53 2.86 7.11 -8.68
N ALA A 54 2.92 5.98 -9.40
CA ALA A 54 4.04 5.05 -9.31
C ALA A 54 5.36 5.71 -9.76
N GLU A 55 5.35 6.45 -10.87
CA GLU A 55 6.52 7.18 -11.37
C GLU A 55 6.92 8.34 -10.45
N ALA A 56 5.96 9.02 -9.83
CA ALA A 56 6.23 10.08 -8.87
C ALA A 56 6.96 9.53 -7.63
N LEU A 57 6.45 8.43 -7.08
CA LEU A 57 7.04 7.81 -5.90
C LEU A 57 8.42 7.21 -6.18
N LYS A 58 8.63 6.59 -7.34
CA LYS A 58 9.94 6.12 -7.80
C LYS A 58 10.97 7.25 -7.82
N LEU A 59 10.61 8.40 -8.40
CA LEU A 59 11.49 9.57 -8.43
C LEU A 59 11.78 10.11 -7.03
N GLN A 60 10.79 10.12 -6.15
CA GLN A 60 10.96 10.57 -4.77
C GLN A 60 11.90 9.67 -3.99
N LEU A 61 11.78 8.34 -4.14
CA LEU A 61 12.71 7.36 -3.56
C LEU A 61 14.13 7.55 -4.08
N TRP A 62 14.29 7.80 -5.38
CA TRP A 62 15.59 8.03 -5.96
C TRP A 62 16.22 9.34 -5.49
N ASN A 63 15.48 10.44 -5.58
CA ASN A 63 16.00 11.78 -5.26
C ASN A 63 16.26 11.97 -3.75
N GLY A 64 15.41 11.38 -2.91
CA GLY A 64 15.54 11.53 -1.46
C GLY A 64 16.53 10.57 -0.81
N TRP A 65 16.69 9.36 -1.37
CA TRP A 65 17.45 8.31 -0.68
C TRP A 65 18.27 7.40 -1.61
N SER A 66 18.37 7.73 -2.90
CA SER A 66 19.10 6.92 -3.91
C SER A 66 18.58 5.47 -4.01
N VAL A 67 17.32 5.24 -3.64
CA VAL A 67 16.67 3.93 -3.71
C VAL A 67 16.06 3.74 -5.10
N LYS A 68 16.51 2.69 -5.79
CA LYS A 68 15.98 2.31 -7.10
C LYS A 68 14.67 1.54 -6.91
N ALA A 69 13.62 1.96 -7.60
CA ALA A 69 12.35 1.26 -7.69
C ALA A 69 11.92 1.11 -9.16
N GLU A 70 11.19 0.06 -9.46
CA GLU A 70 10.47 -0.08 -10.73
C GLU A 70 9.08 0.54 -10.60
N ALA A 71 8.59 1.21 -11.61
CA ALA A 71 7.26 1.80 -11.62
C ALA A 71 6.47 1.32 -12.84
N LEU A 72 5.24 0.88 -12.60
CA LEU A 72 4.28 0.46 -13.62
C LEU A 72 3.03 1.36 -13.51
N GLY A 73 2.89 2.28 -14.43
CA GLY A 73 1.76 3.21 -14.51
C GLY A 73 0.53 2.58 -15.15
N VAL A 74 0.11 1.41 -14.68
CA VAL A 74 -0.95 0.60 -15.29
C VAL A 74 -2.04 0.25 -14.29
N ARG A 75 -3.28 0.09 -14.80
CA ARG A 75 -4.36 -0.56 -14.05
C ARG A 75 -4.12 -2.08 -14.06
N VAL A 76 -4.22 -2.71 -12.90
CA VAL A 76 -4.14 -4.17 -12.80
C VAL A 76 -5.45 -4.78 -13.31
N VAL A 77 -5.33 -5.66 -14.28
CA VAL A 77 -6.44 -6.39 -14.92
C VAL A 77 -6.01 -7.84 -15.19
N ASP A 78 -6.97 -8.73 -15.52
CA ASP A 78 -6.67 -10.16 -15.80
C ASP A 78 -5.54 -10.34 -16.83
N GLY A 79 -5.51 -9.49 -17.85
CA GLY A 79 -4.53 -9.58 -18.95
C GLY A 79 -3.09 -9.23 -18.56
N ASN A 80 -2.85 -8.56 -17.41
CA ASN A 80 -1.51 -8.13 -17.01
C ASN A 80 -1.12 -8.50 -15.56
N VAL A 81 -2.02 -9.09 -14.77
CA VAL A 81 -1.75 -9.40 -13.36
C VAL A 81 -0.52 -10.30 -13.18
N ALA A 82 -0.30 -11.24 -14.07
CA ALA A 82 0.87 -12.12 -14.06
C ALA A 82 2.18 -11.34 -14.27
N GLU A 83 2.20 -10.39 -15.21
CA GLU A 83 3.35 -9.51 -15.46
C GLU A 83 3.60 -8.57 -14.27
N VAL A 84 2.55 -7.97 -13.74
CA VAL A 84 2.62 -7.09 -12.55
C VAL A 84 3.24 -7.82 -11.36
N CYS A 85 2.85 -9.08 -11.13
CA CYS A 85 3.35 -9.90 -10.02
C CYS A 85 4.65 -10.66 -10.33
N ALA A 86 5.19 -10.57 -11.54
CA ALA A 86 6.36 -11.34 -11.95
C ALA A 86 7.58 -11.08 -11.04
N GLY A 87 8.16 -12.17 -10.51
CA GLY A 87 9.31 -12.13 -9.62
C GLY A 87 9.03 -11.58 -8.22
N ALA A 88 7.76 -11.42 -7.84
CA ALA A 88 7.39 -10.98 -6.49
C ALA A 88 7.77 -12.03 -5.44
N GLY A 89 8.39 -11.60 -4.36
CA GLY A 89 8.49 -12.39 -3.12
C GLY A 89 7.31 -12.13 -2.18
N VAL A 90 6.68 -10.95 -2.32
CA VAL A 90 5.42 -10.58 -1.67
C VAL A 90 4.69 -9.53 -2.49
N VAL A 91 3.36 -9.62 -2.54
CA VAL A 91 2.48 -8.61 -3.13
C VAL A 91 1.74 -7.88 -2.01
N VAL A 92 1.70 -6.57 -2.07
CA VAL A 92 1.00 -5.69 -1.13
C VAL A 92 -0.15 -5.02 -1.84
N VAL A 93 -1.36 -5.17 -1.33
CA VAL A 93 -2.58 -4.63 -1.94
C VAL A 93 -3.13 -3.50 -1.08
N CYS A 94 -3.05 -2.27 -1.62
CA CYS A 94 -3.56 -1.05 -1.01
C CYS A 94 -4.65 -0.39 -1.88
N PHE A 95 -5.34 -1.18 -2.71
CA PHE A 95 -6.47 -0.70 -3.49
C PHE A 95 -7.68 -0.42 -2.59
N ASP A 96 -8.47 0.55 -2.96
CA ASP A 96 -9.74 0.93 -2.33
C ASP A 96 -10.95 0.24 -2.98
N ASN A 97 -10.75 -0.55 -4.04
CA ASN A 97 -11.82 -1.24 -4.76
C ASN A 97 -11.74 -2.77 -4.58
N ARG A 98 -12.91 -3.38 -4.46
CA ARG A 98 -13.09 -4.83 -4.27
C ARG A 98 -12.52 -5.65 -5.43
N HIS A 99 -12.84 -5.27 -6.67
CA HIS A 99 -12.44 -6.05 -7.85
C HIS A 99 -10.92 -6.23 -7.95
N GLY A 100 -10.14 -5.16 -7.76
CA GLY A 100 -8.67 -5.25 -7.78
C GLY A 100 -8.12 -6.13 -6.65
N ARG A 101 -8.75 -6.09 -5.47
CA ARG A 101 -8.38 -6.95 -4.34
C ARG A 101 -8.63 -8.42 -4.65
N GLU A 102 -9.82 -8.77 -5.17
CA GLU A 102 -10.21 -10.13 -5.52
C GLU A 102 -9.33 -10.69 -6.65
N LEU A 103 -9.03 -9.90 -7.68
CA LEU A 103 -8.17 -10.29 -8.78
C LEU A 103 -6.76 -10.67 -8.31
N LEU A 104 -6.14 -9.80 -7.49
CA LEU A 104 -4.80 -10.07 -6.94
C LEU A 104 -4.81 -11.25 -5.97
N SER A 105 -5.83 -11.41 -5.14
CA SER A 105 -5.99 -12.57 -4.26
C SER A 105 -6.10 -13.87 -5.07
N ALA A 106 -6.94 -13.90 -6.10
CA ALA A 106 -7.10 -15.09 -6.95
C ALA A 106 -5.77 -15.47 -7.63
N HIS A 107 -5.08 -14.47 -8.22
CA HIS A 107 -3.78 -14.70 -8.84
C HIS A 107 -2.72 -15.18 -7.85
N ALA A 108 -2.60 -14.52 -6.70
CA ALA A 108 -1.60 -14.85 -5.69
C ALA A 108 -1.81 -16.27 -5.13
N ARG A 109 -3.05 -16.67 -4.85
CA ARG A 109 -3.39 -18.03 -4.41
C ARG A 109 -3.05 -19.07 -5.46
N ALA A 110 -3.38 -18.82 -6.73
CA ALA A 110 -3.05 -19.71 -7.83
C ALA A 110 -1.54 -19.87 -8.04
N ALA A 111 -0.77 -18.80 -7.82
CA ALA A 111 0.68 -18.78 -8.00
C ALA A 111 1.47 -19.13 -6.72
N GLY A 112 0.82 -19.36 -5.57
CA GLY A 112 1.47 -19.58 -4.29
C GLY A 112 2.26 -18.38 -3.78
N LEU A 113 1.87 -17.16 -4.18
CA LEU A 113 2.54 -15.92 -3.80
C LEU A 113 2.01 -15.40 -2.45
N PRO A 114 2.88 -15.02 -1.51
CA PRO A 114 2.48 -14.28 -0.33
C PRO A 114 1.82 -12.95 -0.71
N LEU A 115 0.63 -12.69 -0.17
CA LEU A 115 -0.09 -11.46 -0.43
C LEU A 115 -0.57 -10.84 0.89
N LEU A 116 -0.38 -9.52 1.02
CA LEU A 116 -0.70 -8.74 2.20
C LEU A 116 -1.66 -7.60 1.82
N HIS A 117 -2.84 -7.58 2.42
CA HIS A 117 -3.81 -6.51 2.27
C HIS A 117 -3.60 -5.43 3.32
N ALA A 118 -3.76 -4.17 2.93
CA ALA A 118 -3.92 -3.05 3.84
C ALA A 118 -5.18 -2.26 3.49
N ALA A 119 -5.97 -1.95 4.48
CA ALA A 119 -7.23 -1.23 4.32
C ALA A 119 -7.44 -0.23 5.45
N LEU A 120 -8.03 0.90 5.10
CA LEU A 120 -8.46 1.96 6.00
C LEU A 120 -9.98 2.04 5.96
N ALA A 121 -10.62 2.06 7.13
CA ALA A 121 -12.06 2.24 7.21
C ALA A 121 -12.48 3.65 6.80
N GLY A 122 -13.71 3.80 6.29
CA GLY A 122 -14.23 5.06 5.77
C GLY A 122 -14.26 6.21 6.79
N ASP A 123 -14.30 5.91 8.09
CA ASP A 123 -14.26 6.90 9.17
C ASP A 123 -12.82 7.30 9.60
N GLY A 124 -11.78 6.70 8.99
CA GLY A 124 -10.37 6.98 9.30
C GLY A 124 -9.93 6.59 10.72
N ARG A 125 -10.72 5.82 11.47
CA ARG A 125 -10.45 5.46 12.87
C ARG A 125 -10.02 4.01 13.08
N PHE A 126 -10.14 3.21 12.03
CA PHE A 126 -9.84 1.79 12.03
C PHE A 126 -9.08 1.43 10.76
N GLY A 127 -8.14 0.51 10.87
CA GLY A 127 -7.42 -0.04 9.73
C GLY A 127 -6.93 -1.45 10.01
N LEU A 128 -6.67 -2.19 8.95
CA LEU A 128 -6.14 -3.54 9.04
C LEU A 128 -4.96 -3.74 8.10
N VAL A 129 -4.06 -4.62 8.53
CA VAL A 129 -3.01 -5.23 7.72
C VAL A 129 -3.17 -6.73 7.88
N ARG A 130 -3.53 -7.44 6.81
CA ARG A 130 -3.93 -8.85 6.90
C ARG A 130 -3.38 -9.66 5.74
N TRP A 131 -2.81 -10.81 6.05
CA TRP A 131 -2.40 -11.80 5.05
C TRP A 131 -3.63 -12.41 4.36
N ASP A 132 -3.48 -12.72 3.07
CA ASP A 132 -4.59 -13.11 2.19
C ASP A 132 -5.34 -14.36 2.67
N GLU A 133 -4.68 -15.26 3.38
CA GLU A 133 -5.31 -16.48 3.92
C GLU A 133 -6.50 -16.20 4.84
N ARG A 134 -6.55 -15.01 5.44
CA ARG A 134 -7.63 -14.61 6.37
C ARG A 134 -8.36 -13.35 5.91
N PHE A 135 -8.04 -12.85 4.73
CA PHE A 135 -8.67 -11.66 4.19
C PHE A 135 -10.02 -12.02 3.55
N VAL A 136 -11.04 -11.25 3.89
CA VAL A 136 -12.34 -11.26 3.25
C VAL A 136 -12.59 -9.83 2.78
N ALA A 137 -12.83 -9.65 1.48
CA ALA A 137 -13.18 -8.36 0.93
C ALA A 137 -14.57 -7.93 1.43
N ASP A 138 -14.73 -6.63 1.66
CA ASP A 138 -16.04 -6.07 2.01
C ASP A 138 -17.05 -6.35 0.90
N ALA A 139 -18.35 -6.49 1.28
CA ALA A 139 -19.40 -6.88 0.35
C ALA A 139 -19.62 -5.86 -0.78
N GLU A 140 -19.40 -4.58 -0.50
CA GLU A 140 -19.55 -3.48 -1.44
C GLU A 140 -18.44 -2.45 -1.25
N ASP A 141 -18.04 -1.79 -2.35
CA ASP A 141 -17.24 -0.59 -2.28
C ASP A 141 -18.12 0.54 -1.77
N ALA A 142 -17.75 1.18 -0.67
CA ALA A 142 -18.51 2.30 -0.14
C ALA A 142 -18.59 3.44 -1.17
N PRO A 143 -19.78 3.89 -1.57
CA PRO A 143 -19.91 5.05 -2.45
C PRO A 143 -19.49 6.29 -1.66
N GLY A 144 -18.65 7.13 -2.24
CA GLY A 144 -18.28 8.41 -1.65
C GLY A 144 -16.84 8.82 -1.82
N GLN A 145 -16.48 9.85 -1.08
CA GLN A 145 -15.12 10.39 -1.05
C GLN A 145 -14.20 9.41 -0.33
N ALA A 146 -13.04 9.13 -0.95
CA ALA A 146 -12.05 8.27 -0.31
C ALA A 146 -11.60 8.91 1.03
N THR A 147 -11.58 8.12 2.09
CA THR A 147 -11.20 8.55 3.46
C THR A 147 -9.85 9.29 3.53
N CYS A 148 -8.98 9.02 2.56
CA CYS A 148 -7.67 9.64 2.46
C CYS A 148 -7.66 11.00 1.72
N GLU A 149 -8.81 11.56 1.39
CA GLU A 149 -8.92 12.91 0.84
C GLU A 149 -9.17 13.91 1.99
N GLY A 150 -8.47 15.03 2.01
CA GLY A 150 -8.67 16.09 3.01
C GLY A 150 -7.58 16.21 4.10
N GLY A 151 -6.81 15.17 4.35
CA GLY A 151 -5.64 15.23 5.25
C GLY A 151 -5.93 15.11 6.74
N GLU A 152 -7.18 15.11 7.17
CA GLU A 152 -7.56 15.00 8.60
C GLU A 152 -7.14 13.66 9.23
N HIS A 153 -7.08 12.61 8.43
CA HIS A 153 -6.68 11.27 8.87
C HIS A 153 -5.19 10.97 8.65
N LEU A 154 -4.39 11.94 8.19
CA LEU A 154 -2.97 11.75 7.89
C LEU A 154 -2.17 11.11 9.04
N PRO A 155 -2.33 11.51 10.31
CA PRO A 155 -1.60 10.85 11.41
C PRO A 155 -1.95 9.37 11.54
N PHE A 156 -3.21 8.98 11.35
CA PHE A 156 -3.64 7.58 11.40
C PHE A 156 -3.17 6.79 10.17
N ILE A 157 -3.20 7.41 8.99
CA ILE A 157 -2.62 6.85 7.75
C ILE A 157 -1.12 6.57 7.95
N GLY A 158 -0.40 7.50 8.56
CA GLY A 158 1.01 7.34 8.91
C GLY A 158 1.26 6.17 9.84
N LEU A 159 0.44 6.04 10.89
CA LEU A 159 0.50 4.93 11.83
C LEU A 159 0.24 3.58 11.15
N LEU A 160 -0.84 3.47 10.37
CA LEU A 160 -1.19 2.23 9.67
C LEU A 160 -0.14 1.89 8.59
N GLY A 161 0.38 2.89 7.88
CA GLY A 161 1.50 2.72 6.95
C GLY A 161 2.78 2.20 7.62
N ALA A 162 3.06 2.66 8.86
CA ALA A 162 4.18 2.15 9.65
C ALA A 162 3.94 0.70 10.11
N VAL A 163 2.71 0.34 10.50
CA VAL A 163 2.35 -1.04 10.84
C VAL A 163 2.49 -1.96 9.62
N LEU A 164 2.05 -1.51 8.45
CA LEU A 164 2.23 -2.24 7.18
C LEU A 164 3.72 -2.46 6.86
N ALA A 165 4.53 -1.41 6.95
CA ALA A 165 5.97 -1.50 6.71
C ALA A 165 6.66 -2.43 7.72
N ARG A 166 6.26 -2.41 8.99
CA ARG A 166 6.77 -3.33 10.03
C ARG A 166 6.37 -4.77 9.74
N THR A 167 5.14 -5.03 9.33
CA THR A 167 4.68 -6.38 8.94
C THR A 167 5.51 -6.92 7.76
N LEU A 168 5.81 -6.07 6.78
CA LEU A 168 6.71 -6.43 5.67
C LEU A 168 8.14 -6.67 6.14
N GLN A 169 8.65 -5.84 7.04
CA GLN A 169 9.98 -6.04 7.62
C GLN A 169 10.10 -7.40 8.32
N ASP A 170 9.13 -7.76 9.16
CA ASP A 170 9.12 -9.06 9.86
C ASP A 170 9.07 -10.22 8.84
N PHE A 171 8.28 -10.09 7.79
CA PHE A 171 8.24 -11.09 6.72
C PHE A 171 9.55 -11.19 5.94
N VAL A 172 10.14 -10.06 5.53
CA VAL A 172 11.41 -10.03 4.78
C VAL A 172 12.56 -10.62 5.58
N THR A 173 12.60 -10.37 6.89
CA THR A 173 13.72 -10.78 7.75
C THR A 173 13.60 -12.19 8.30
N SER A 174 12.40 -12.68 8.57
CA SER A 174 12.17 -13.96 9.26
C SER A 174 11.06 -14.83 8.67
N GLY A 175 10.39 -14.40 7.61
CA GLY A 175 9.22 -15.09 7.06
C GLY A 175 7.96 -15.00 7.94
N THR A 176 8.01 -14.21 9.01
CA THR A 176 6.91 -14.11 9.97
C THR A 176 5.70 -13.42 9.36
N ARG A 177 4.53 -14.06 9.49
CA ARG A 177 3.24 -13.53 9.04
C ARG A 177 2.33 -13.29 10.24
N ARG A 178 2.08 -12.02 10.54
CA ARG A 178 1.15 -11.58 11.58
C ARG A 178 0.15 -10.62 10.99
N ASP A 179 -1.13 -10.83 11.30
CA ASP A 179 -2.17 -9.84 11.03
C ASP A 179 -2.10 -8.74 12.07
N ALA A 180 -2.46 -7.53 11.68
CA ALA A 180 -2.59 -6.39 12.59
C ALA A 180 -3.92 -5.66 12.35
N VAL A 181 -4.51 -5.25 13.44
CA VAL A 181 -5.65 -4.34 13.47
C VAL A 181 -5.24 -3.12 14.26
N VAL A 182 -5.48 -1.95 13.70
CA VAL A 182 -5.17 -0.67 14.32
C VAL A 182 -6.47 0.10 14.52
N SER A 183 -6.73 0.54 15.75
CA SER A 183 -7.88 1.36 16.09
C SER A 183 -7.46 2.50 16.98
N LEU A 184 -7.95 3.70 16.72
CA LEU A 184 -7.69 4.87 17.59
C LEU A 184 -8.17 4.66 19.01
N SER A 185 -9.24 3.87 19.21
CA SER A 185 -9.78 3.56 20.54
C SER A 185 -8.89 2.59 21.35
N SER A 186 -8.03 1.81 20.68
CA SER A 186 -7.12 0.85 21.33
C SER A 186 -5.67 1.35 21.47
N LEU A 187 -5.38 2.56 20.96
CA LEU A 187 -4.08 3.17 21.14
C LEU A 187 -3.95 3.66 22.59
N SER A 188 -3.05 3.04 23.33
CA SER A 188 -2.72 3.48 24.70
C SER A 188 -1.51 4.40 24.63
N THR A 189 -1.67 5.61 25.17
CA THR A 189 -0.57 6.55 25.41
C THR A 189 -0.39 6.68 26.91
N PHE A 190 0.82 6.63 27.38
CA PHE A 190 1.16 6.86 28.78
C PHE A 190 1.83 8.23 28.88
N ALA A 191 1.36 9.05 29.83
CA ALA A 191 2.07 10.27 30.18
C ALA A 191 3.44 9.90 30.80
N ALA A 192 4.48 10.54 30.32
CA ALA A 192 5.83 10.39 30.87
C ALA A 192 6.00 11.23 32.13
#